data_151fefbb839db87c01ea5d076e25b1df
#
_entry.id   151fefbb839db87c01ea5d076e25b1df
#
_cell.length_a   1.000
_cell.length_b   1.000
_cell.length_c   1.000
_cell.angle_alpha   90.00
_cell.angle_beta   90.00
_cell.angle_gamma   90.00
#
_symmetry.space_group_name_H-M   'P 1'
#
loop_
_entity.id
_entity.type
_entity.pdbx_description
1 polymer ?
#
loop_
_entity_poly.entity_id
_entity_poly.type
_entity_poly.pdbx_seq_one_letter_code
_entity_poly.pdbx_strand_id
1 'polypeptide(L)'
;MKNVENTYGLASPGHLILPRPQRKGQCHTVEPIRYYNRLTKALENEQVYGERWLRLAYETCWGSLLQKVIKKPFFSRWYGRRMSRAASRSLVAPFIKEFGLDASEFADPQDSFNSFNEFFIRKLKPEARPFDPDPEAATFPCDGRHLGFPNISEITSVFIKGQRFSLSSLLGSSELSERFARGSLVLSRLCPTDYHRFHFPAAGIPSASSLINGALFSVSPIALRRNLSYLWQNKRMITKLETSRFGTILMIDIGATNVGSISQTFTPGEKIKRGDERGYFSFGGSSTITLFEEGKITLADDLLEQTSHQTELYAPMGSLLGS
;
A
#
# COMPACT_ATOMS: atom_id res chain seq x y z
N MET A 1 32.57 -40.02 -13.35
CA MET A 1 31.32 -39.96 -12.61
C MET A 1 31.57 -39.19 -11.32
N LYS A 2 31.28 -37.89 -11.31
CA LYS A 2 31.32 -37.03 -10.11
C LYS A 2 29.91 -36.50 -9.91
N ASN A 3 29.34 -36.88 -8.77
CA ASN A 3 28.04 -36.42 -8.32
C ASN A 3 28.11 -34.89 -8.09
N VAL A 4 27.21 -34.15 -8.74
CA VAL A 4 26.92 -32.75 -8.43
C VAL A 4 25.76 -32.81 -7.42
N GLU A 5 26.10 -32.65 -6.15
CA GLU A 5 25.11 -32.46 -5.09
C GLU A 5 24.49 -31.08 -5.24
N ASN A 6 23.19 -31.11 -5.38
CA ASN A 6 22.31 -29.97 -5.49
C ASN A 6 22.06 -29.39 -4.07
N THR A 7 22.84 -28.39 -3.67
CA THR A 7 22.69 -27.70 -2.37
C THR A 7 21.78 -26.49 -2.55
N TYR A 8 20.48 -26.71 -2.73
CA TYR A 8 19.50 -25.70 -2.34
C TYR A 8 19.14 -25.96 -0.87
N GLY A 9 19.86 -25.28 0.02
CA GLY A 9 19.50 -25.22 1.42
C GLY A 9 18.15 -24.50 1.54
N LEU A 10 17.11 -25.27 1.86
CA LEU A 10 15.84 -24.76 2.33
C LEU A 10 16.10 -23.96 3.62
N ALA A 11 16.20 -22.64 3.50
CA ALA A 11 16.16 -21.76 4.65
C ALA A 11 14.82 -22.01 5.38
N SER A 12 14.91 -22.30 6.66
CA SER A 12 13.76 -22.41 7.57
C SER A 12 12.81 -21.23 7.36
N PRO A 13 11.47 -21.42 7.49
CA PRO A 13 10.50 -20.34 7.26
C PRO A 13 10.87 -19.12 8.07
N GLY A 14 11.36 -18.10 7.38
CA GLY A 14 11.91 -16.89 7.96
C GLY A 14 10.80 -16.11 8.67
N HIS A 15 11.00 -15.85 9.94
CA HIS A 15 10.21 -14.90 10.68
C HIS A 15 10.35 -13.52 10.01
N LEU A 16 9.26 -12.94 9.54
CA LEU A 16 9.24 -11.54 9.11
C LEU A 16 9.47 -10.67 10.34
N ILE A 17 10.71 -10.46 10.70
CA ILE A 17 11.09 -9.59 11.82
C ILE A 17 11.21 -8.18 11.23
N LEU A 18 10.09 -7.46 11.21
CA LEU A 18 10.22 -6.00 11.27
C LEU A 18 11.10 -5.70 12.49
N PRO A 19 12.14 -4.84 12.40
CA PRO A 19 13.15 -4.69 13.44
C PRO A 19 12.51 -4.56 14.83
N ARG A 20 13.07 -5.28 15.79
CA ARG A 20 12.54 -5.50 17.14
C ARG A 20 12.11 -4.20 17.82
N PRO A 21 10.98 -4.17 18.56
CA PRO A 21 10.71 -3.09 19.49
C PRO A 21 11.81 -3.09 20.55
N GLN A 22 12.63 -2.05 20.56
CA GLN A 22 13.76 -1.92 21.45
C GLN A 22 13.30 -1.74 22.90
N ARG A 23 14.07 -2.30 23.85
CA ARG A 23 13.83 -2.18 25.29
C ARG A 23 13.93 -0.71 25.72
N LYS A 24 13.08 -0.29 26.67
CA LYS A 24 13.16 1.03 27.33
C LYS A 24 14.58 1.28 27.84
N GLY A 25 15.23 2.35 27.39
CA GLY A 25 16.46 2.85 28.00
C GLY A 25 17.70 3.01 27.09
N GLN A 26 17.64 2.69 25.79
CA GLN A 26 18.76 2.95 24.87
C GLN A 26 18.53 4.22 24.05
N CYS A 27 19.58 5.05 23.95
CA CYS A 27 19.64 6.20 23.05
C CYS A 27 19.49 5.68 21.60
N HIS A 28 18.41 6.06 20.91
CA HIS A 28 18.03 5.45 19.65
C HIS A 28 18.82 6.05 18.50
N THR A 29 19.71 5.27 17.90
CA THR A 29 20.03 5.48 16.48
C THR A 29 18.79 5.09 15.70
N VAL A 30 18.17 6.08 15.05
CA VAL A 30 16.98 5.90 14.23
C VAL A 30 17.37 5.07 13.02
N GLU A 31 16.98 3.79 13.00
CA GLU A 31 17.21 2.97 11.80
C GLU A 31 16.42 3.55 10.61
N PRO A 32 17.08 3.84 9.48
CA PRO A 32 16.40 4.33 8.30
C PRO A 32 15.44 3.27 7.77
N ILE A 33 14.30 3.71 7.24
CA ILE A 33 13.37 2.85 6.54
C ILE A 33 13.91 2.69 5.12
N ARG A 34 14.28 1.46 4.75
CA ARG A 34 14.84 1.15 3.43
C ARG A 34 13.84 0.39 2.59
N TYR A 35 13.89 0.61 1.29
CA TYR A 35 13.18 -0.14 0.29
C TYR A 35 14.08 -0.36 -0.93
N TYR A 36 13.79 -1.39 -1.72
CA TYR A 36 14.46 -1.62 -3.00
C TYR A 36 13.68 -0.94 -4.12
N ASN A 37 14.34 -0.12 -4.90
CA ASN A 37 13.71 0.56 -6.02
C ASN A 37 13.92 -0.22 -7.32
N ARG A 38 12.82 -0.74 -7.91
CA ARG A 38 12.85 -1.50 -9.17
C ARG A 38 13.48 -0.74 -10.32
N LEU A 39 13.27 0.58 -10.38
CA LEU A 39 13.75 1.42 -11.49
C LEU A 39 15.25 1.66 -11.42
N THR A 40 15.76 1.99 -10.23
CA THR A 40 17.20 2.26 -10.01
C THR A 40 18.00 1.00 -9.70
N LYS A 41 17.30 -0.12 -9.38
CA LYS A 41 17.89 -1.39 -8.93
C LYS A 41 18.79 -1.23 -7.71
N ALA A 42 18.41 -0.34 -6.80
CA ALA A 42 19.19 0.00 -5.62
C ALA A 42 18.32 0.05 -4.35
N LEU A 43 18.97 -0.14 -3.19
CA LEU A 43 18.37 0.13 -1.89
C LEU A 43 18.39 1.64 -1.61
N GLU A 44 17.22 2.20 -1.34
CA GLU A 44 17.01 3.61 -1.06
C GLU A 44 16.41 3.82 0.33
N ASN A 45 16.61 5.01 0.88
CA ASN A 45 16.02 5.40 2.16
C ASN A 45 14.71 6.14 1.92
N GLU A 46 13.65 5.74 2.63
CA GLU A 46 12.37 6.42 2.55
C GLU A 46 12.41 7.76 3.28
N GLN A 47 11.99 8.82 2.59
CA GLN A 47 11.72 10.12 3.20
C GLN A 47 10.30 10.13 3.75
N VAL A 48 10.17 10.00 5.07
CA VAL A 48 8.85 9.92 5.72
C VAL A 48 8.29 11.30 5.97
N TYR A 49 7.18 11.63 5.31
CA TYR A 49 6.46 12.88 5.57
C TYR A 49 5.96 12.94 7.03
N GLY A 50 6.34 14.00 7.74
CA GLY A 50 5.93 14.18 9.13
C GLY A 50 6.51 13.16 10.11
N GLU A 51 7.69 12.58 9.82
CA GLU A 51 8.34 11.54 10.62
C GLU A 51 8.38 11.85 12.12
N ARG A 52 8.73 13.09 12.49
CA ARG A 52 8.81 13.50 13.90
C ARG A 52 7.47 13.31 14.63
N TRP A 53 6.36 13.66 13.99
CA TRP A 53 5.02 13.50 14.55
C TRP A 53 4.59 12.04 14.62
N LEU A 54 4.94 11.25 13.61
CA LEU A 54 4.68 9.80 13.61
C LEU A 54 5.45 9.12 14.75
N ARG A 55 6.73 9.44 14.91
CA ARG A 55 7.53 8.90 16.02
C ARG A 55 6.98 9.33 17.38
N LEU A 56 6.61 10.59 17.54
CA LEU A 56 5.94 11.05 18.76
C LEU A 56 4.66 10.25 19.04
N ALA A 57 3.82 10.03 18.03
CA ALA A 57 2.55 9.34 18.19
C ALA A 57 2.69 7.83 18.42
N TYR A 58 3.71 7.17 17.83
CA TYR A 58 3.81 5.71 17.83
C TYR A 58 4.98 5.16 18.66
N GLU A 59 6.00 5.96 18.99
CA GLU A 59 7.20 5.50 19.70
C GLU A 59 7.33 6.04 21.13
N THR A 60 6.51 7.02 21.55
CA THR A 60 6.57 7.59 22.91
C THR A 60 5.48 7.06 23.83
N CYS A 61 5.67 7.18 25.15
CA CYS A 61 4.68 6.80 26.15
C CYS A 61 3.41 7.67 26.08
N TRP A 62 3.52 8.94 25.69
CA TRP A 62 2.41 9.86 25.45
C TRP A 62 1.66 9.58 24.14
N GLY A 63 2.27 8.81 23.25
CA GLY A 63 1.71 8.47 21.94
C GLY A 63 0.37 7.74 22.04
N SER A 64 0.16 6.91 23.04
CA SER A 64 -1.11 6.20 23.24
C SER A 64 -2.29 7.15 23.47
N LEU A 65 -2.07 8.28 24.14
CA LEU A 65 -3.08 9.32 24.35
C LEU A 65 -3.33 10.08 23.04
N LEU A 66 -2.26 10.45 22.32
CA LEU A 66 -2.35 11.14 21.04
C LEU A 66 -3.07 10.28 19.99
N GLN A 67 -2.80 8.98 19.93
CA GLN A 67 -3.50 8.05 19.03
C GLN A 67 -5.01 7.98 19.30
N LYS A 68 -5.47 8.12 20.57
CA LYS A 68 -6.90 8.13 20.88
C LYS A 68 -7.66 9.26 20.17
N VAL A 69 -6.96 10.37 19.89
CA VAL A 69 -7.52 11.53 19.18
C VAL A 69 -7.33 11.40 17.67
N ILE A 70 -6.10 11.10 17.22
CA ILE A 70 -5.72 11.09 15.80
C ILE A 70 -6.48 10.03 15.01
N LYS A 71 -6.74 8.84 15.59
CA LYS A 71 -7.48 7.75 14.93
C LYS A 71 -8.96 8.03 14.69
N LYS A 72 -9.50 9.11 15.29
CA LYS A 72 -10.94 9.43 15.15
C LYS A 72 -11.22 10.05 13.78
N PRO A 73 -12.33 9.68 13.12
CA PRO A 73 -12.73 10.24 11.84
C PRO A 73 -12.89 11.75 11.83
N PHE A 74 -13.21 12.35 12.98
CA PHE A 74 -13.32 13.81 13.14
C PHE A 74 -11.99 14.50 12.84
N PHE A 75 -10.87 14.01 13.38
CA PHE A 75 -9.55 14.58 13.16
C PHE A 75 -9.18 14.54 11.68
N SER A 76 -9.33 13.38 11.05
CA SER A 76 -9.04 13.21 9.60
C SER A 76 -9.95 14.11 8.73
N ARG A 77 -11.23 14.24 9.08
CA ARG A 77 -12.16 15.14 8.37
C ARG A 77 -11.77 16.61 8.52
N TRP A 78 -11.39 17.03 9.73
CA TRP A 78 -10.94 18.41 9.99
C TRP A 78 -9.66 18.71 9.19
N TYR A 79 -8.68 17.79 9.24
CA TYR A 79 -7.42 17.96 8.54
C TYR A 79 -7.62 17.94 6.99
N GLY A 80 -8.42 17.01 6.48
CA GLY A 80 -8.77 16.95 5.07
C GLY A 80 -9.45 18.23 4.57
N ARG A 81 -10.40 18.79 5.35
CA ARG A 81 -11.01 20.09 5.03
C ARG A 81 -9.98 21.22 4.99
N ARG A 82 -8.99 21.21 5.90
CA ARG A 82 -7.91 22.19 5.89
C ARG A 82 -7.07 22.08 4.63
N MET A 83 -6.72 20.87 4.21
CA MET A 83 -5.93 20.61 2.99
C MET A 83 -6.71 20.88 1.69
N SER A 84 -8.03 20.93 1.74
CA SER A 84 -8.90 21.27 0.60
C SER A 84 -9.22 22.76 0.50
N ARG A 85 -8.74 23.61 1.42
CA ARG A 85 -8.93 25.06 1.33
C ARG A 85 -7.88 25.70 0.43
N ALA A 86 -8.23 26.79 -0.24
CA ALA A 86 -7.31 27.54 -1.11
C ALA A 86 -6.02 27.99 -0.40
N ALA A 87 -6.08 28.30 0.90
CA ALA A 87 -4.89 28.64 1.69
C ALA A 87 -3.82 27.54 1.71
N SER A 88 -4.20 26.28 1.48
CA SER A 88 -3.24 25.17 1.44
C SER A 88 -2.47 25.07 0.12
N ARG A 89 -2.85 25.82 -0.92
CA ARG A 89 -2.12 25.91 -2.20
C ARG A 89 -0.65 26.28 -2.01
N SER A 90 -0.36 27.15 -1.05
CA SER A 90 1.01 27.56 -0.74
C SER A 90 1.96 26.43 -0.31
N LEU A 91 1.41 25.26 0.06
CA LEU A 91 2.19 24.07 0.44
C LEU A 91 2.65 23.26 -0.78
N VAL A 92 2.08 23.46 -1.97
CA VAL A 92 2.34 22.62 -3.16
C VAL A 92 3.79 22.76 -3.63
N ALA A 93 4.25 23.98 -3.94
CA ALA A 93 5.60 24.20 -4.47
C ALA A 93 6.70 23.79 -3.46
N PRO A 94 6.61 24.14 -2.14
CA PRO A 94 7.55 23.62 -1.14
C PRO A 94 7.60 22.10 -1.08
N PHE A 95 6.44 21.42 -1.16
CA PHE A 95 6.37 19.97 -1.10
C PHE A 95 7.06 19.31 -2.32
N ILE A 96 6.77 19.81 -3.53
CA ILE A 96 7.43 19.32 -4.77
C ILE A 96 8.94 19.44 -4.65
N LYS A 97 9.43 20.60 -4.18
CA LYS A 97 10.86 20.88 -4.02
C LYS A 97 11.49 20.00 -2.93
N GLU A 98 10.85 19.86 -1.77
CA GLU A 98 11.37 19.10 -0.61
C GLU A 98 11.54 17.63 -0.95
N PHE A 99 10.56 17.06 -1.67
CA PHE A 99 10.54 15.62 -2.00
C PHE A 99 11.05 15.30 -3.41
N GLY A 100 11.50 16.31 -4.17
CA GLY A 100 12.07 16.10 -5.51
C GLY A 100 11.10 15.51 -6.52
N LEU A 101 9.81 15.88 -6.45
CA LEU A 101 8.82 15.34 -7.38
C LEU A 101 9.02 15.92 -8.78
N ASP A 102 8.96 15.07 -9.80
CA ASP A 102 9.03 15.50 -11.18
C ASP A 102 7.70 16.07 -11.67
N ALA A 103 7.62 17.40 -11.70
CA ALA A 103 6.42 18.09 -12.16
C ALA A 103 6.16 17.91 -13.67
N SER A 104 7.11 17.41 -14.45
CA SER A 104 6.91 17.11 -15.87
C SER A 104 5.97 15.92 -16.10
N GLU A 105 5.84 15.04 -15.10
CA GLU A 105 4.91 13.91 -15.12
C GLU A 105 3.45 14.31 -14.91
N PHE A 106 3.17 15.51 -14.38
CA PHE A 106 1.81 15.91 -14.04
C PHE A 106 0.98 16.21 -15.28
N ALA A 107 -0.27 15.76 -15.29
CA ALA A 107 -1.21 16.08 -16.38
C ALA A 107 -1.56 17.57 -16.42
N ASP A 108 -1.66 18.19 -15.23
CA ASP A 108 -1.98 19.61 -15.08
C ASP A 108 -0.75 20.39 -14.59
N PRO A 109 -0.58 21.66 -14.99
CA PRO A 109 0.54 22.49 -14.53
C PRO A 109 0.56 22.64 -13.00
N GLN A 110 1.76 22.72 -12.42
CA GLN A 110 1.95 22.82 -10.97
C GLN A 110 1.17 23.98 -10.31
N ASP A 111 1.02 25.09 -11.01
CA ASP A 111 0.36 26.31 -10.55
C ASP A 111 -1.15 26.32 -10.79
N SER A 112 -1.71 25.31 -11.44
CA SER A 112 -3.15 25.15 -11.67
C SER A 112 -3.92 24.67 -10.44
N PHE A 113 -3.25 23.97 -9.51
CA PHE A 113 -3.92 23.39 -8.34
C PHE A 113 -4.43 24.45 -7.37
N ASN A 114 -5.71 24.40 -7.02
CA ASN A 114 -6.35 25.35 -6.12
C ASN A 114 -6.14 25.02 -4.62
N SER A 115 -5.72 23.80 -4.31
CA SER A 115 -5.47 23.34 -2.93
C SER A 115 -4.41 22.25 -2.90
N PHE A 116 -3.87 22.00 -1.71
CA PHE A 116 -2.91 20.90 -1.53
C PHE A 116 -3.56 19.53 -1.79
N ASN A 117 -4.82 19.35 -1.41
CA ASN A 117 -5.52 18.09 -1.69
C ASN A 117 -5.74 17.85 -3.19
N GLU A 118 -6.02 18.90 -3.96
CA GLU A 118 -6.15 18.79 -5.42
C GLU A 118 -4.82 18.36 -6.05
N PHE A 119 -3.71 18.97 -5.64
CA PHE A 119 -2.38 18.50 -6.02
C PHE A 119 -2.11 17.06 -5.59
N PHE A 120 -2.52 16.67 -4.39
CA PHE A 120 -2.28 15.34 -3.84
C PHE A 120 -2.96 14.25 -4.67
N ILE A 121 -4.18 14.49 -5.16
CA ILE A 121 -4.92 13.61 -6.04
C ILE A 121 -4.70 13.91 -7.54
N ARG A 122 -3.61 14.60 -7.87
CA ARG A 122 -3.25 14.97 -9.25
C ARG A 122 -3.33 13.76 -10.19
N LYS A 123 -3.58 14.01 -11.45
CA LYS A 123 -3.39 13.04 -12.53
C LYS A 123 -1.98 13.12 -13.07
N LEU A 124 -1.48 12.00 -13.55
CA LEU A 124 -0.24 11.94 -14.30
C LEU A 124 -0.53 11.85 -15.79
N LYS A 125 0.43 12.24 -16.60
CA LYS A 125 0.40 12.03 -18.03
C LYS A 125 0.43 10.52 -18.33
N PRO A 126 -0.23 10.04 -19.39
CA PRO A 126 -0.25 8.60 -19.71
C PRO A 126 1.15 7.98 -19.84
N GLU A 127 2.09 8.72 -20.42
CA GLU A 127 3.48 8.29 -20.63
C GLU A 127 4.32 8.22 -19.35
N ALA A 128 3.87 8.85 -18.27
CA ALA A 128 4.59 8.83 -16.99
C ALA A 128 4.53 7.46 -16.28
N ARG A 129 3.56 6.65 -16.62
CA ARG A 129 3.38 5.29 -16.07
C ARG A 129 3.09 4.31 -17.20
N PRO A 130 4.14 3.90 -17.95
CA PRO A 130 3.98 2.91 -19.01
C PRO A 130 3.55 1.57 -18.41
N PHE A 131 2.60 0.92 -19.09
CA PHE A 131 2.15 -0.40 -18.71
C PHE A 131 3.10 -1.48 -19.21
N ASP A 132 3.19 -2.58 -18.44
CA ASP A 132 3.87 -3.79 -18.90
C ASP A 132 3.34 -4.19 -20.29
N PRO A 133 4.23 -4.50 -21.24
CA PRO A 133 3.83 -4.79 -22.62
C PRO A 133 3.03 -6.08 -22.77
N ASP A 134 3.16 -7.04 -21.85
CA ASP A 134 2.35 -8.26 -21.88
C ASP A 134 0.90 -7.94 -21.52
N PRO A 135 -0.05 -8.06 -22.48
CA PRO A 135 -1.45 -7.75 -22.23
C PRO A 135 -2.11 -8.71 -21.23
N GLU A 136 -1.51 -9.87 -21.05
CA GLU A 136 -2.00 -10.92 -20.15
C GLU A 136 -1.44 -10.81 -18.72
N ALA A 137 -0.46 -9.94 -18.50
CA ALA A 137 0.10 -9.72 -17.17
C ALA A 137 -0.84 -8.93 -16.27
N ALA A 138 -0.83 -9.23 -14.98
CA ALA A 138 -1.35 -8.34 -13.95
C ALA A 138 -0.31 -7.26 -13.63
N THR A 139 -0.76 -6.01 -13.42
CA THR A 139 0.12 -4.88 -13.15
C THR A 139 -0.11 -4.31 -11.75
N PHE A 140 0.92 -3.66 -11.18
CA PHE A 140 0.74 -2.96 -9.92
C PHE A 140 -0.36 -1.90 -10.03
N PRO A 141 -1.32 -1.91 -9.09
CA PRO A 141 -2.48 -1.02 -9.15
C PRO A 141 -2.18 0.42 -8.76
N CYS A 142 -1.03 0.71 -8.19
CA CYS A 142 -0.63 2.04 -7.71
C CYS A 142 0.89 2.15 -7.62
N ASP A 143 1.40 3.38 -7.61
CA ASP A 143 2.77 3.64 -7.15
C ASP A 143 2.87 3.28 -5.66
N GLY A 144 3.97 2.69 -5.26
CA GLY A 144 4.14 2.39 -3.84
C GLY A 144 5.27 1.43 -3.51
N ARG A 145 5.31 1.05 -2.23
CA ARG A 145 6.19 0.02 -1.71
C ARG A 145 5.35 -1.23 -1.49
N HIS A 146 5.79 -2.33 -2.10
CA HIS A 146 5.03 -3.54 -2.23
C HIS A 146 5.71 -4.70 -1.49
N LEU A 147 4.88 -5.54 -0.88
CA LEU A 147 5.26 -6.86 -0.37
C LEU A 147 4.36 -7.90 -1.01
N GLY A 148 4.94 -8.97 -1.54
CA GLY A 148 4.23 -10.05 -2.22
C GLY A 148 4.36 -11.38 -1.49
N PHE A 149 3.24 -12.03 -1.26
CA PHE A 149 3.17 -13.33 -0.60
C PHE A 149 2.46 -14.31 -1.52
N PRO A 150 3.14 -15.35 -2.01
CA PRO A 150 2.56 -16.30 -2.95
C PRO A 150 1.51 -17.20 -2.30
N ASN A 151 1.56 -17.35 -0.97
CA ASN A 151 0.60 -18.15 -0.21
C ASN A 151 0.24 -17.47 1.12
N ILE A 152 -1.02 -17.07 1.26
CA ILE A 152 -1.53 -16.38 2.46
C ILE A 152 -1.44 -17.25 3.71
N SER A 153 -1.60 -18.58 3.59
CA SER A 153 -1.56 -19.49 4.74
C SER A 153 -0.18 -19.48 5.42
N GLU A 154 0.88 -19.16 4.69
CA GLU A 154 2.24 -19.05 5.22
C GLU A 154 2.48 -17.72 5.95
N ILE A 155 1.67 -16.70 5.66
CA ILE A 155 1.75 -15.40 6.34
C ILE A 155 1.22 -15.49 7.77
N THR A 156 0.37 -16.47 8.10
CA THR A 156 -0.33 -16.57 9.38
C THR A 156 0.60 -16.76 10.58
N SER A 157 1.87 -17.02 10.35
CA SER A 157 2.82 -17.38 11.38
C SER A 157 3.75 -16.28 11.85
N VAL A 158 3.59 -14.99 11.63
CA VAL A 158 4.36 -13.96 12.36
C VAL A 158 4.82 -12.75 11.52
N PHE A 159 3.99 -11.76 11.44
CA PHE A 159 4.45 -10.44 10.99
C PHE A 159 5.15 -9.62 12.09
N ILE A 160 4.67 -9.72 13.32
CA ILE A 160 5.24 -9.03 14.49
C ILE A 160 5.10 -9.98 15.67
N LYS A 161 6.08 -10.01 16.56
CA LYS A 161 6.12 -10.84 17.75
C LYS A 161 4.74 -10.93 18.44
N GLY A 162 4.07 -12.08 18.31
CA GLY A 162 2.78 -12.34 18.92
C GLY A 162 1.52 -11.84 18.16
N GLN A 163 1.65 -11.26 16.98
CA GLN A 163 0.51 -10.85 16.16
C GLN A 163 0.34 -11.80 14.97
N ARG A 164 -0.89 -12.26 14.77
CA ARG A 164 -1.25 -13.10 13.60
C ARG A 164 -2.01 -12.25 12.60
N PHE A 165 -1.69 -12.41 11.32
CA PHE A 165 -2.52 -11.86 10.25
C PHE A 165 -3.87 -12.58 10.24
N SER A 166 -4.96 -11.82 10.21
CA SER A 166 -6.31 -12.37 10.18
C SER A 166 -7.01 -11.99 8.89
N LEU A 167 -7.02 -12.93 7.94
CA LEU A 167 -7.73 -12.75 6.67
C LEU A 167 -9.24 -12.57 6.88
N SER A 168 -9.84 -13.30 7.79
CA SER A 168 -11.26 -13.16 8.13
C SER A 168 -11.60 -11.80 8.71
N SER A 169 -10.73 -11.25 9.58
CA SER A 169 -10.89 -9.89 10.08
C SER A 169 -10.68 -8.84 8.97
N LEU A 170 -9.76 -9.08 8.04
CA LEU A 170 -9.53 -8.19 6.90
C LEU A 170 -10.74 -8.17 5.96
N LEU A 171 -11.28 -9.32 5.63
CA LEU A 171 -12.37 -9.44 4.64
C LEU A 171 -13.77 -9.26 5.26
N GLY A 172 -13.91 -9.46 6.57
CA GLY A 172 -15.22 -9.41 7.24
C GLY A 172 -16.19 -10.49 6.75
N SER A 173 -15.69 -11.56 6.12
CA SER A 173 -16.44 -12.68 5.55
C SER A 173 -15.66 -13.97 5.71
N SER A 174 -16.27 -14.99 6.32
CA SER A 174 -15.69 -16.34 6.43
C SER A 174 -15.57 -17.00 5.06
N GLU A 175 -16.60 -16.90 4.24
CA GLU A 175 -16.65 -17.45 2.88
C GLU A 175 -15.48 -16.93 2.03
N LEU A 176 -15.27 -15.61 1.97
CA LEU A 176 -14.17 -15.02 1.24
C LEU A 176 -12.83 -15.42 1.85
N SER A 177 -12.72 -15.51 3.17
CA SER A 177 -11.45 -15.92 3.80
C SER A 177 -11.10 -17.38 3.51
N GLU A 178 -12.06 -18.29 3.43
CA GLU A 178 -11.83 -19.67 3.03
C GLU A 178 -11.40 -19.75 1.56
N ARG A 179 -12.09 -19.03 0.68
CA ARG A 179 -11.79 -18.99 -0.76
C ARG A 179 -10.39 -18.50 -1.08
N PHE A 180 -9.90 -17.50 -0.33
CA PHE A 180 -8.59 -16.89 -0.54
C PHE A 180 -7.50 -17.37 0.42
N ALA A 181 -7.79 -18.35 1.29
CA ALA A 181 -6.88 -18.75 2.39
C ALA A 181 -5.49 -19.19 1.91
N ARG A 182 -5.39 -19.83 0.74
CA ARG A 182 -4.13 -20.30 0.12
C ARG A 182 -3.74 -19.50 -1.12
N GLY A 183 -4.45 -18.42 -1.38
CA GLY A 183 -4.18 -17.52 -2.49
C GLY A 183 -2.95 -16.65 -2.27
N SER A 184 -2.68 -15.78 -3.23
CA SER A 184 -1.58 -14.81 -3.16
C SER A 184 -2.07 -13.46 -2.64
N LEU A 185 -1.18 -12.74 -1.91
CA LEU A 185 -1.45 -11.41 -1.37
C LEU A 185 -0.35 -10.44 -1.79
N VAL A 186 -0.74 -9.27 -2.29
CA VAL A 186 0.16 -8.14 -2.50
C VAL A 186 -0.32 -6.97 -1.65
N LEU A 187 0.50 -6.56 -0.69
CA LEU A 187 0.31 -5.34 0.10
C LEU A 187 1.06 -4.20 -0.58
N SER A 188 0.36 -3.13 -0.90
CA SER A 188 0.92 -1.93 -1.53
C SER A 188 0.69 -0.73 -0.62
N ARG A 189 1.75 -0.06 -0.23
CA ARG A 189 1.74 1.09 0.66
C ARG A 189 2.14 2.34 -0.11
N LEU A 190 1.23 3.32 -0.15
CA LEU A 190 1.46 4.60 -0.80
C LEU A 190 1.97 5.61 0.22
N CYS A 191 3.16 6.13 0.00
CA CYS A 191 3.69 7.25 0.78
C CYS A 191 3.08 8.57 0.31
N PRO A 192 3.03 9.62 1.15
CA PRO A 192 2.47 10.91 0.75
C PRO A 192 3.11 11.53 -0.49
N THR A 193 4.32 11.10 -0.86
CA THR A 193 5.05 11.55 -2.05
C THR A 193 4.63 10.84 -3.33
N ASP A 194 3.99 9.68 -3.22
CA ASP A 194 3.62 8.85 -4.36
C ASP A 194 2.40 9.43 -5.12
N TYR A 195 2.06 8.79 -6.22
CA TYR A 195 0.83 9.01 -6.96
C TYR A 195 -0.33 8.34 -6.22
N HIS A 196 -1.34 9.10 -5.80
CA HIS A 196 -2.41 8.63 -4.92
C HIS A 196 -3.69 8.18 -5.62
N ARG A 197 -3.65 7.97 -6.95
CA ARG A 197 -4.69 7.26 -7.67
C ARG A 197 -4.33 5.78 -7.78
N PHE A 198 -5.34 4.92 -7.75
CA PHE A 198 -5.17 3.48 -7.88
C PHE A 198 -6.02 2.94 -9.02
N HIS A 199 -5.54 1.89 -9.68
CA HIS A 199 -6.01 1.40 -10.95
C HIS A 199 -6.35 -0.08 -10.89
N PHE A 200 -7.03 -0.60 -11.91
CA PHE A 200 -7.33 -2.02 -12.00
C PHE A 200 -6.09 -2.80 -12.47
N PRO A 201 -5.69 -3.88 -11.76
CA PRO A 201 -4.50 -4.67 -12.10
C PRO A 201 -4.68 -5.53 -13.34
N ALA A 202 -5.92 -5.82 -13.73
CA ALA A 202 -6.30 -6.65 -14.88
C ALA A 202 -7.63 -6.18 -15.45
N ALA A 203 -7.96 -6.59 -16.67
CA ALA A 203 -9.27 -6.36 -17.27
C ALA A 203 -10.33 -7.27 -16.64
N GLY A 204 -11.56 -6.77 -16.52
CA GLY A 204 -12.65 -7.55 -15.91
C GLY A 204 -13.92 -6.76 -15.69
N ILE A 205 -14.78 -7.27 -14.80
CA ILE A 205 -16.05 -6.64 -14.41
C ILE A 205 -16.03 -6.44 -12.89
N PRO A 206 -15.92 -5.21 -12.39
CA PRO A 206 -15.89 -4.93 -10.97
C PRO A 206 -17.28 -4.94 -10.34
N SER A 207 -17.38 -5.48 -9.13
CA SER A 207 -18.59 -5.35 -8.31
C SER A 207 -18.72 -3.95 -7.72
N ALA A 208 -19.89 -3.64 -7.16
CA ALA A 208 -19.99 -2.57 -6.19
C ALA A 208 -19.07 -2.84 -4.99
N SER A 209 -18.45 -1.78 -4.46
CA SER A 209 -17.54 -1.90 -3.32
C SER A 209 -18.31 -1.97 -2.01
N SER A 210 -17.87 -2.89 -1.15
CA SER A 210 -18.37 -3.02 0.21
C SER A 210 -17.53 -2.23 1.18
N LEU A 211 -18.17 -1.39 2.01
CA LEU A 211 -17.50 -0.59 3.04
C LEU A 211 -17.47 -1.35 4.37
N ILE A 212 -16.28 -1.53 4.92
CA ILE A 212 -16.10 -1.96 6.32
C ILE A 212 -15.59 -0.76 7.12
N ASN A 213 -16.42 -0.26 8.03
CA ASN A 213 -16.05 0.85 8.89
C ASN A 213 -14.97 0.46 9.90
N GLY A 214 -14.14 1.41 10.28
CA GLY A 214 -13.07 1.19 11.22
C GLY A 214 -12.38 2.47 11.68
N ALA A 215 -11.30 2.31 12.43
CA ALA A 215 -10.43 3.41 12.82
C ALA A 215 -9.64 3.96 11.63
N LEU A 216 -8.82 4.98 11.89
CA LEU A 216 -7.91 5.59 10.92
C LEU A 216 -6.49 5.69 11.52
N PHE A 217 -5.91 4.53 11.84
CA PHE A 217 -4.51 4.48 12.26
C PHE A 217 -3.57 4.72 11.07
N SER A 218 -2.37 5.21 11.33
CA SER A 218 -1.36 5.32 10.27
C SER A 218 -0.96 3.94 9.74
N VAL A 219 -0.74 3.86 8.43
CA VAL A 219 -0.18 2.68 7.75
C VAL A 219 1.29 2.89 7.37
N SER A 220 1.95 3.91 7.94
CA SER A 220 3.39 4.08 7.79
C SER A 220 4.15 2.90 8.40
N PRO A 221 5.39 2.60 7.95
CA PRO A 221 6.19 1.54 8.54
C PRO A 221 6.39 1.71 10.04
N ILE A 222 6.51 2.96 10.53
CA ILE A 222 6.64 3.28 11.96
C ILE A 222 5.43 2.77 12.76
N ALA A 223 4.22 2.92 12.21
CA ALA A 223 2.99 2.46 12.84
C ALA A 223 2.81 0.93 12.69
N LEU A 224 3.01 0.39 11.48
CA LEU A 224 2.82 -1.04 11.20
C LEU A 224 3.82 -1.92 11.94
N ARG A 225 5.06 -1.45 12.17
CA ARG A 225 6.05 -2.13 13.05
C ARG A 225 5.57 -2.25 14.49
N ARG A 226 4.66 -1.40 14.93
CA ARG A 226 4.06 -1.47 16.28
C ARG A 226 2.85 -2.39 16.33
N ASN A 227 2.02 -2.31 15.31
CA ASN A 227 0.78 -3.08 15.28
C ASN A 227 0.28 -3.27 13.85
N LEU A 228 0.46 -4.47 13.32
CA LEU A 228 -0.01 -4.84 11.98
C LEU A 228 -1.55 -4.86 11.89
N SER A 229 -2.24 -5.04 13.00
CA SER A 229 -3.70 -5.10 13.02
C SER A 229 -4.38 -3.80 12.54
N TYR A 230 -3.61 -2.70 12.43
CA TYR A 230 -4.10 -1.45 11.83
C TYR A 230 -4.60 -1.65 10.39
N LEU A 231 -4.06 -2.60 9.63
CA LEU A 231 -4.52 -2.92 8.28
C LEU A 231 -5.98 -3.40 8.26
N TRP A 232 -6.41 -4.21 9.24
CA TRP A 232 -7.79 -4.72 9.32
C TRP A 232 -8.66 -4.05 10.36
N GLN A 233 -8.11 -3.17 11.22
CA GLN A 233 -8.88 -2.31 12.10
C GLN A 233 -9.30 -1.00 11.42
N ASN A 234 -8.60 -0.60 10.36
CA ASN A 234 -8.91 0.62 9.64
C ASN A 234 -10.15 0.48 8.75
N LYS A 235 -10.80 1.62 8.52
CA LYS A 235 -11.83 1.77 7.50
C LYS A 235 -11.27 1.32 6.15
N ARG A 236 -12.01 0.45 5.44
CA ARG A 236 -11.59 -0.09 4.15
C ARG A 236 -12.76 -0.36 3.23
N MET A 237 -12.50 -0.37 1.93
CA MET A 237 -13.44 -0.73 0.89
C MET A 237 -12.94 -1.98 0.18
N ILE A 238 -13.83 -2.93 -0.07
CA ILE A 238 -13.52 -4.19 -0.77
C ILE A 238 -14.29 -4.22 -2.08
N THR A 239 -13.57 -4.36 -3.18
CA THR A 239 -14.11 -4.53 -4.54
C THR A 239 -13.71 -5.90 -5.06
N LYS A 240 -14.65 -6.67 -5.60
CA LYS A 240 -14.37 -7.89 -6.36
C LYS A 240 -14.21 -7.52 -7.82
N LEU A 241 -13.22 -8.08 -8.49
CA LEU A 241 -13.04 -7.98 -9.94
C LEU A 241 -13.09 -9.37 -10.53
N GLU A 242 -14.13 -9.66 -11.31
CA GLU A 242 -14.22 -10.91 -12.05
C GLU A 242 -13.42 -10.78 -13.34
N THR A 243 -12.41 -11.62 -13.49
CA THR A 243 -11.50 -11.63 -14.64
C THR A 243 -11.56 -12.96 -15.38
N SER A 244 -11.23 -12.96 -16.67
CA SER A 244 -11.17 -14.20 -17.46
C SER A 244 -9.93 -15.04 -17.13
N ARG A 245 -8.81 -14.42 -16.73
CA ARG A 245 -7.53 -15.10 -16.53
C ARG A 245 -7.26 -15.42 -15.05
N PHE A 246 -7.43 -14.43 -14.19
CA PHE A 246 -7.04 -14.53 -12.78
C PHE A 246 -8.18 -14.96 -11.85
N GLY A 247 -9.34 -15.36 -12.41
CA GLY A 247 -10.53 -15.62 -11.59
C GLY A 247 -11.01 -14.36 -10.89
N THR A 248 -11.43 -14.47 -9.64
CA THR A 248 -11.85 -13.33 -8.83
C THR A 248 -10.64 -12.71 -8.14
N ILE A 249 -10.39 -11.42 -8.39
CA ILE A 249 -9.40 -10.62 -7.66
C ILE A 249 -10.14 -9.80 -6.60
N LEU A 250 -9.67 -9.81 -5.34
CA LEU A 250 -10.15 -8.89 -4.31
C LEU A 250 -9.19 -7.71 -4.19
N MET A 251 -9.73 -6.50 -4.30
CA MET A 251 -8.99 -5.26 -4.11
C MET A 251 -9.52 -4.55 -2.88
N ILE A 252 -8.64 -4.30 -1.91
CA ILE A 252 -8.99 -3.75 -0.60
C ILE A 252 -8.26 -2.43 -0.43
N ASP A 253 -9.01 -1.32 -0.42
CA ASP A 253 -8.48 0.01 -0.21
C ASP A 253 -8.61 0.39 1.25
N ILE A 254 -7.49 0.68 1.90
CA ILE A 254 -7.40 0.90 3.35
C ILE A 254 -7.13 2.39 3.59
N GLY A 255 -8.07 3.05 4.26
CA GLY A 255 -7.89 4.41 4.75
C GLY A 255 -6.97 4.45 5.97
N ALA A 256 -6.31 5.58 6.18
CA ALA A 256 -5.43 5.77 7.32
C ALA A 256 -5.58 7.18 7.93
N THR A 257 -4.73 7.54 8.88
CA THR A 257 -4.71 8.87 9.49
C THR A 257 -4.60 9.93 8.40
N ASN A 258 -5.44 10.94 8.49
CA ASN A 258 -5.63 12.01 7.51
C ASN A 258 -6.29 11.59 6.18
N VAL A 259 -6.41 10.28 5.88
CA VAL A 259 -7.15 9.76 4.73
C VAL A 259 -8.54 9.35 5.20
N GLY A 260 -9.45 10.30 5.29
CA GLY A 260 -10.85 10.05 5.67
C GLY A 260 -11.71 9.56 4.50
N SER A 261 -11.27 9.73 3.26
CA SER A 261 -12.04 9.40 2.08
C SER A 261 -11.25 8.53 1.10
N ILE A 262 -11.85 7.40 0.79
CA ILE A 262 -11.52 6.54 -0.35
C ILE A 262 -12.59 6.85 -1.39
N SER A 263 -12.20 7.45 -2.50
CA SER A 263 -13.13 7.80 -3.58
C SER A 263 -12.94 6.83 -4.73
N GLN A 264 -14.05 6.26 -5.20
CA GLN A 264 -14.07 5.37 -6.37
C GLN A 264 -14.63 6.09 -7.57
N THR A 265 -14.06 5.84 -8.74
CA THR A 265 -14.36 6.56 -9.98
C THR A 265 -14.90 5.66 -11.08
N PHE A 266 -15.01 4.37 -10.86
CA PHE A 266 -15.56 3.39 -11.81
C PHE A 266 -17.05 3.15 -11.59
N THR A 267 -17.72 2.62 -12.63
CA THR A 267 -19.12 2.16 -12.56
C THR A 267 -19.14 0.65 -12.29
N PRO A 268 -19.74 0.19 -11.18
CA PRO A 268 -19.87 -1.24 -10.90
C PRO A 268 -20.68 -1.97 -11.99
N GLY A 269 -20.23 -3.17 -12.37
CA GLY A 269 -20.87 -4.01 -13.38
C GLY A 269 -20.47 -3.67 -14.82
N GLU A 270 -19.81 -2.57 -15.08
CA GLU A 270 -19.28 -2.23 -16.40
C GLU A 270 -17.91 -2.89 -16.65
N LYS A 271 -17.66 -3.30 -17.89
CA LYS A 271 -16.39 -3.88 -18.28
C LYS A 271 -15.29 -2.83 -18.29
N ILE A 272 -14.20 -3.11 -17.55
CA ILE A 272 -13.03 -2.24 -17.48
C ILE A 272 -11.81 -2.90 -18.14
N LYS A 273 -10.83 -2.08 -18.52
CA LYS A 273 -9.52 -2.50 -19.01
C LYS A 273 -8.51 -2.53 -17.87
N ARG A 274 -7.43 -3.30 -18.04
CA ARG A 274 -6.24 -3.18 -17.21
C ARG A 274 -5.74 -1.72 -17.26
N GLY A 275 -5.49 -1.15 -16.08
CA GLY A 275 -5.03 0.21 -15.94
C GLY A 275 -6.09 1.29 -15.92
N ASP A 276 -7.37 0.96 -16.12
CA ASP A 276 -8.44 1.93 -15.90
C ASP A 276 -8.41 2.41 -14.44
N GLU A 277 -8.68 3.70 -14.21
CA GLU A 277 -8.69 4.27 -12.87
C GLU A 277 -9.82 3.66 -12.05
N ARG A 278 -9.47 3.17 -10.86
CA ARG A 278 -10.44 2.63 -9.90
C ARG A 278 -10.84 3.65 -8.85
N GLY A 279 -9.94 4.59 -8.54
CA GLY A 279 -10.21 5.62 -7.56
C GLY A 279 -8.96 6.34 -7.07
N TYR A 280 -9.13 7.07 -5.96
CA TYR A 280 -8.03 7.80 -5.34
C TYR A 280 -8.21 7.94 -3.82
N PHE A 281 -7.09 8.14 -3.14
CA PHE A 281 -7.04 8.53 -1.74
C PHE A 281 -6.85 10.04 -1.60
N SER A 282 -7.71 10.69 -0.83
CA SER A 282 -7.46 12.08 -0.42
C SER A 282 -6.27 12.14 0.54
N PHE A 283 -5.75 13.36 0.78
CA PHE A 283 -4.49 13.59 1.49
C PHE A 283 -4.30 12.73 2.75
N GLY A 284 -3.15 12.02 2.78
CA GLY A 284 -2.66 11.18 3.87
C GLY A 284 -2.02 9.89 3.38
N GLY A 285 -1.42 9.10 4.27
CA GLY A 285 -0.91 7.77 3.93
C GLY A 285 -2.04 6.79 3.67
N SER A 286 -1.83 5.83 2.76
CA SER A 286 -2.84 4.85 2.38
C SER A 286 -2.20 3.52 2.01
N SER A 287 -3.00 2.48 1.95
CA SER A 287 -2.55 1.16 1.48
C SER A 287 -3.65 0.51 0.66
N THR A 288 -3.27 -0.34 -0.27
CA THR A 288 -4.18 -1.26 -0.93
C THR A 288 -3.64 -2.69 -0.81
N ILE A 289 -4.55 -3.65 -0.71
CA ILE A 289 -4.21 -5.07 -0.75
C ILE A 289 -4.91 -5.67 -1.95
N THR A 290 -4.16 -6.43 -2.74
CA THR A 290 -4.70 -7.21 -3.85
C THR A 290 -4.55 -8.68 -3.51
N LEU A 291 -5.65 -9.44 -3.56
CA LEU A 291 -5.68 -10.88 -3.30
C LEU A 291 -6.07 -11.62 -4.58
N PHE A 292 -5.37 -12.70 -4.83
CA PHE A 292 -5.67 -13.65 -5.90
C PHE A 292 -6.01 -15.00 -5.29
N GLU A 293 -6.88 -15.77 -5.95
CA GLU A 293 -7.16 -17.16 -5.58
C GLU A 293 -5.92 -18.05 -5.77
N GLU A 294 -5.91 -19.19 -5.11
CA GLU A 294 -4.82 -20.17 -5.21
C GLU A 294 -4.53 -20.55 -6.67
N GLY A 295 -3.25 -20.49 -7.06
CA GLY A 295 -2.79 -20.88 -8.39
C GLY A 295 -3.23 -19.98 -9.54
N LYS A 296 -3.80 -18.80 -9.25
CA LYS A 296 -4.29 -17.88 -10.27
C LYS A 296 -3.27 -16.85 -10.73
N ILE A 297 -2.15 -16.71 -10.02
CA ILE A 297 -1.07 -15.81 -10.39
C ILE A 297 0.27 -16.37 -9.94
N THR A 298 1.31 -16.14 -10.75
CA THR A 298 2.71 -16.22 -10.33
C THR A 298 3.22 -14.79 -10.15
N LEU A 299 3.52 -14.40 -8.91
CA LEU A 299 4.02 -13.07 -8.61
C LEU A 299 5.43 -12.87 -9.20
N ALA A 300 5.77 -11.62 -9.57
CA ALA A 300 7.06 -11.27 -10.14
C ALA A 300 8.23 -11.65 -9.20
N ASP A 301 9.31 -12.19 -9.77
CA ASP A 301 10.45 -12.74 -9.02
C ASP A 301 11.11 -11.71 -8.11
N ASP A 302 11.31 -10.49 -8.58
CA ASP A 302 11.91 -9.41 -7.79
C ASP A 302 11.04 -9.00 -6.60
N LEU A 303 9.69 -9.06 -6.74
CA LEU A 303 8.77 -8.82 -5.63
C LEU A 303 8.91 -9.90 -4.56
N LEU A 304 8.99 -11.18 -4.98
CA LEU A 304 9.16 -12.31 -4.08
C LEU A 304 10.54 -12.28 -3.40
N GLU A 305 11.60 -12.00 -4.17
CA GLU A 305 12.96 -11.88 -3.66
C GLU A 305 13.05 -10.79 -2.58
N GLN A 306 12.59 -9.58 -2.87
CA GLN A 306 12.66 -8.49 -1.90
C GLN A 306 11.80 -8.77 -0.67
N THR A 307 10.62 -9.35 -0.85
CA THR A 307 9.76 -9.75 0.27
C THR A 307 10.45 -10.80 1.15
N SER A 308 11.16 -11.77 0.57
CA SER A 308 11.93 -12.79 1.33
C SER A 308 13.05 -12.16 2.16
N HIS A 309 13.64 -11.06 1.69
CA HIS A 309 14.62 -10.25 2.40
C HIS A 309 13.99 -9.24 3.37
N GLN A 310 12.66 -9.29 3.58
CA GLN A 310 11.92 -8.36 4.44
C GLN A 310 12.06 -6.89 4.00
N THR A 311 12.27 -6.68 2.71
CA THR A 311 12.45 -5.38 2.08
C THR A 311 11.23 -5.11 1.20
N GLU A 312 10.66 -3.92 1.31
CA GLU A 312 9.60 -3.48 0.39
C GLU A 312 10.20 -3.17 -0.98
N LEU A 313 9.51 -3.59 -2.05
CA LEU A 313 9.84 -3.24 -3.43
C LEU A 313 9.10 -1.97 -3.83
N TYR A 314 9.78 -0.88 -4.14
CA TYR A 314 9.15 0.22 -4.85
C TYR A 314 8.97 -0.13 -6.32
N ALA A 315 7.74 -0.05 -6.79
CA ALA A 315 7.40 -0.19 -8.19
C ALA A 315 6.29 0.82 -8.58
N PRO A 316 6.35 1.42 -9.77
CA PRO A 316 5.30 2.29 -10.26
C PRO A 316 4.09 1.51 -10.72
N MET A 317 2.93 2.17 -10.68
CA MET A 317 1.69 1.71 -11.29
C MET A 317 1.92 1.29 -12.76
N GLY A 318 1.27 0.23 -13.18
CA GLY A 318 1.39 -0.28 -14.55
C GLY A 318 2.55 -1.24 -14.79
N SER A 319 3.59 -1.30 -13.94
CA SER A 319 4.67 -2.28 -14.07
C SER A 319 4.21 -3.70 -13.65
N LEU A 320 4.94 -4.73 -14.09
CA LEU A 320 4.61 -6.14 -13.86
C LEU A 320 4.43 -6.46 -12.36
N LEU A 321 3.25 -6.97 -12.02
CA LEU A 321 2.95 -7.55 -10.71
C LEU A 321 3.10 -9.08 -10.75
N GLY A 322 2.69 -9.71 -11.86
CA GLY A 322 2.75 -11.16 -12.07
C GLY A 322 1.95 -11.60 -13.30
N SER A 323 2.00 -12.88 -13.60
CA SER A 323 1.35 -13.48 -14.77
C SER A 323 0.65 -14.82 -14.46
#